data_f1126725c49e19ccad4319c36b068c70
#
_entry.id   f1126725c49e19ccad4319c36b068c70
#
_cell.length_a   1.000
_cell.length_b   1.000
_cell.length_c   1.000
_cell.angle_alpha   90.00
_cell.angle_beta   90.00
_cell.angle_gamma   90.00
#
_symmetry.space_group_name_H-M   'P 1'
#
loop_
_entity.id
_entity.type
_entity.pdbx_description
1 polymer ?
#
loop_
_entity_poly.entity_id
_entity_poly.type
_entity_poly.pdbx_seq_one_letter_code
_entity_poly.pdbx_strand_id
1 'polypeptide(L)'
;SRVVVNIENETVKGGITVPLSAVVFDNNLNNKVVFIYNPSTQKVEKRKIYDEGTIVGRNDLIVTGEVKVGEQVVAAGASYLVDGQQVKILTE
;
A
#
# COMPACT_ATOMS: atom_id res chain seq x y z
N SER A 1 -9.85 9.39 9.54
CA SER A 1 -10.04 8.14 8.80
C SER A 1 -9.39 6.96 9.53
N ARG A 2 -10.01 5.81 9.43
CA ARG A 2 -9.49 4.57 10.00
C ARG A 2 -8.99 3.67 8.89
N VAL A 3 -7.85 3.05 9.13
CA VAL A 3 -7.22 2.17 8.14
C VAL A 3 -6.79 0.86 8.78
N VAL A 4 -6.68 -0.17 7.96
CA VAL A 4 -6.04 -1.43 8.33
C VAL A 4 -4.72 -1.50 7.59
N VAL A 5 -3.66 -1.83 8.31
CA VAL A 5 -2.33 -1.96 7.69
C VAL A 5 -1.91 -3.42 7.59
N ASN A 6 -1.10 -3.72 6.61
CA ASN A 6 -0.49 -5.02 6.39
C ASN A 6 1.03 -4.85 6.40
N ILE A 7 1.71 -5.64 7.22
CA ILE A 7 3.17 -5.65 7.32
C ILE A 7 3.78 -6.95 6.82
N GLU A 8 2.98 -7.85 6.27
CA GLU A 8 3.40 -9.17 5.81
C GLU A 8 3.75 -9.18 4.33
N ASN A 9 4.30 -8.08 3.83
CA ASN A 9 4.74 -7.99 2.44
C ASN A 9 6.06 -8.74 2.29
N GLU A 10 6.18 -9.51 1.21
CA GLU A 10 7.32 -10.40 1.00
C GLU A 10 8.05 -10.05 -0.28
N THR A 11 9.37 -10.18 -0.25
CA THR A 11 10.17 -10.15 -1.47
C THR A 11 9.94 -11.44 -2.23
N VAL A 12 9.58 -11.32 -3.48
CA VAL A 12 9.41 -12.45 -4.40
C VAL A 12 10.13 -12.13 -5.70
N LYS A 13 10.27 -13.13 -6.57
CA LYS A 13 10.82 -12.88 -7.90
C LYS A 13 9.94 -11.87 -8.64
N GLY A 14 10.54 -10.75 -9.05
CA GLY A 14 9.85 -9.70 -9.78
C GLY A 14 9.34 -8.54 -8.94
N GLY A 15 9.52 -8.57 -7.62
CA GLY A 15 9.15 -7.44 -6.78
C GLY A 15 8.77 -7.79 -5.35
N ILE A 16 7.76 -7.11 -4.85
CA ILE A 16 7.26 -7.24 -3.48
C ILE A 16 5.76 -7.48 -3.56
N THR A 17 5.24 -8.34 -2.69
CA THR A 17 3.80 -8.57 -2.62
C THR A 17 3.11 -7.46 -1.83
N VAL A 18 1.98 -6.98 -2.34
CA VAL A 18 1.09 -6.10 -1.58
C VAL A 18 -0.34 -6.60 -1.77
N PRO A 19 -1.22 -6.40 -0.78
CA PRO A 19 -2.62 -6.77 -0.95
C PRO A 19 -3.25 -6.00 -2.12
N LEU A 20 -4.07 -6.67 -2.93
CA LEU A 20 -4.81 -5.99 -4.00
C LEU A 20 -5.63 -4.83 -3.48
N SER A 21 -6.23 -4.99 -2.28
CA SER A 21 -7.03 -3.94 -1.64
C SER A 21 -6.24 -2.68 -1.29
N ALA A 22 -4.91 -2.77 -1.25
CA ALA A 22 -4.05 -1.62 -0.97
C ALA A 22 -3.79 -0.74 -2.19
N VAL A 23 -3.99 -1.28 -3.39
CA VAL A 23 -3.62 -0.60 -4.64
C VAL A 23 -4.72 0.38 -5.04
N VAL A 24 -4.34 1.63 -5.25
CA VAL A 24 -5.25 2.71 -5.63
C VAL A 24 -4.70 3.35 -6.91
N PHE A 25 -5.59 3.66 -7.85
CA PHE A 25 -5.19 4.44 -9.01
C PHE A 25 -5.33 5.93 -8.70
N ASP A 26 -4.23 6.66 -8.82
CA ASP A 26 -4.20 8.11 -8.63
C ASP A 26 -4.37 8.80 -9.98
N ASN A 27 -5.51 9.44 -10.18
CA ASN A 27 -5.84 10.09 -11.45
C ASN A 27 -4.93 11.29 -11.75
N ASN A 28 -4.48 12.00 -10.72
CA ASN A 28 -3.61 13.15 -10.90
C ASN A 28 -2.20 12.73 -11.34
N LEU A 29 -1.71 11.62 -10.81
CA LEU A 29 -0.43 11.06 -11.19
C LEU A 29 -0.51 10.15 -12.40
N ASN A 30 -1.72 9.74 -12.76
CA ASN A 30 -1.94 8.72 -13.81
C ASN A 30 -1.12 7.46 -13.52
N ASN A 31 -1.15 7.01 -12.28
CA ASN A 31 -0.31 5.91 -11.81
C ASN A 31 -0.96 5.21 -10.63
N LYS A 32 -0.65 3.92 -10.47
CA LYS A 32 -1.04 3.19 -9.27
C LYS A 32 -0.17 3.59 -8.11
N VAL A 33 -0.77 3.65 -6.93
CA VAL A 33 -0.10 4.02 -5.69
C VAL A 33 -0.52 3.08 -4.57
N VAL A 34 0.30 3.03 -3.54
CA VAL A 34 -0.06 2.50 -2.22
C VAL A 34 0.22 3.58 -1.18
N PHE A 35 -0.40 3.45 -0.02
CA PHE A 35 -0.14 4.35 1.10
C PHE A 35 0.65 3.60 2.17
N ILE A 36 1.72 4.21 2.62
CA ILE A 36 2.57 3.68 3.68
C ILE A 36 2.26 4.43 4.97
N TYR A 37 1.95 3.69 6.01
CA TYR A 37 1.68 4.26 7.33
C TYR A 37 2.99 4.44 8.11
N ASN A 38 3.20 5.64 8.61
CA ASN A 38 4.32 5.95 9.49
C ASN A 38 3.83 5.96 10.94
N PRO A 39 4.22 4.97 11.77
CA PRO A 39 3.73 4.90 13.14
C PRO A 39 4.22 6.05 14.04
N SER A 40 5.33 6.68 13.68
CA SER A 40 5.86 7.81 14.47
C SER A 40 5.01 9.05 14.33
N THR A 41 4.48 9.32 13.14
CA THR A 41 3.69 10.51 12.86
C THR A 41 2.19 10.23 12.78
N GLN A 42 1.80 8.97 12.67
CA GLN A 42 0.43 8.52 12.40
C GLN A 42 -0.12 9.06 11.07
N LYS A 43 0.77 9.34 10.14
CA LYS A 43 0.41 9.85 8.82
C LYS A 43 0.72 8.81 7.75
N VAL A 44 0.05 8.92 6.61
CA VAL A 44 0.31 8.08 5.45
C VAL A 44 1.11 8.84 4.41
N GLU A 45 1.95 8.10 3.69
CA GLU A 45 2.71 8.61 2.56
C GLU A 45 2.28 7.90 1.30
N LYS A 46 2.01 8.65 0.26
CA LYS A 46 1.68 8.09 -1.06
C LYS A 46 2.97 7.62 -1.74
N ARG A 47 2.96 6.41 -2.25
CA ARG A 47 4.11 5.81 -2.92
C ARG A 47 3.69 5.23 -4.27
N LYS A 48 4.38 5.61 -5.32
CA LYS A 48 4.12 5.06 -6.65
C LYS A 48 4.57 3.61 -6.72
N ILE A 49 3.75 2.79 -7.34
CA ILE A 49 4.10 1.40 -7.62
C ILE A 49 3.86 1.07 -9.08
N TYR A 50 4.47 -0.01 -9.54
CA TYR A 50 4.35 -0.52 -10.89
C TYR A 50 4.11 -2.03 -10.82
N ASP A 51 3.34 -2.55 -11.75
CA ASP A 51 3.03 -3.97 -11.79
C ASP A 51 2.81 -4.44 -13.23
N GLU A 52 2.81 -5.75 -13.41
CA GLU A 52 2.49 -6.41 -14.68
C GLU A 52 1.25 -7.30 -14.53
N GLY A 53 0.47 -7.09 -13.48
CA GLY A 53 -0.76 -7.86 -13.23
C GLY A 53 -0.52 -9.25 -12.66
N THR A 54 0.65 -9.51 -12.09
CA THR A 54 0.96 -10.84 -11.55
C THR A 54 0.40 -10.99 -10.14
N ILE A 55 -0.52 -11.91 -9.99
CA ILE A 55 -1.17 -12.22 -8.72
C ILE A 55 -0.51 -13.46 -8.13
N VAL A 56 -0.18 -13.42 -6.85
CA VAL A 56 0.28 -14.58 -6.10
C VAL A 56 -0.70 -14.86 -4.96
N GLY A 57 -0.83 -16.13 -4.61
CA GLY A 57 -1.86 -16.51 -3.66
C GLY A 57 -3.23 -16.11 -4.18
N ARG A 58 -4.10 -15.64 -3.27
CA ARG A 58 -5.46 -15.24 -3.65
C ARG A 58 -5.58 -13.78 -4.01
N ASN A 59 -4.89 -12.92 -3.27
CA ASN A 59 -5.17 -11.49 -3.30
C ASN A 59 -3.93 -10.61 -3.20
N ASP A 60 -2.77 -11.12 -3.58
CA ASP A 60 -1.54 -10.34 -3.54
C ASP A 60 -1.04 -10.03 -4.95
N LEU A 61 -0.68 -8.78 -5.15
CA LEU A 61 -0.11 -8.30 -6.41
C LEU A 61 1.41 -8.16 -6.24
N ILE A 62 2.18 -8.59 -7.22
CA ILE A 62 3.62 -8.33 -7.24
C ILE A 62 3.84 -6.93 -7.80
N VAL A 63 4.51 -6.09 -7.04
CA VAL A 63 4.77 -4.70 -7.43
C VAL A 63 6.25 -4.36 -7.30
N THR A 64 6.66 -3.37 -8.07
CA THR A 64 7.94 -2.67 -7.91
C THR A 64 7.65 -1.20 -7.61
N GLY A 65 8.68 -0.42 -7.40
CA GLY A 65 8.54 1.03 -7.17
C GLY A 65 8.94 1.43 -5.77
N GLU A 66 8.19 2.38 -5.20
CA GLU A 66 8.60 3.08 -3.99
C GLU A 66 8.12 2.39 -2.69
N VAL A 67 8.11 1.07 -2.68
CA VAL A 67 7.70 0.29 -1.51
C VAL A 67 8.79 -0.72 -1.17
N LYS A 68 8.98 -0.95 0.14
CA LYS A 68 10.00 -1.87 0.67
C LYS A 68 9.38 -2.85 1.65
N VAL A 69 9.97 -4.03 1.75
CA VAL A 69 9.60 -5.02 2.76
C VAL A 69 9.78 -4.40 4.15
N GLY A 70 8.84 -4.68 5.03
CA GLY A 70 8.83 -4.16 6.40
C GLY A 70 8.05 -2.87 6.55
N GLU A 71 7.71 -2.19 5.47
CA GLU A 71 6.84 -1.02 5.55
C GLU A 71 5.40 -1.44 5.81
N GLN A 72 4.65 -0.56 6.47
CA GLN A 72 3.25 -0.81 6.82
C GLN A 72 2.35 -0.29 5.72
N VAL A 73 1.92 -1.18 4.85
CA VAL A 73 1.05 -0.83 3.71
C VAL A 73 -0.40 -0.79 4.15
N VAL A 74 -1.10 0.29 3.85
CA VAL A 74 -2.54 0.40 4.14
C VAL A 74 -3.28 -0.59 3.27
N ALA A 75 -3.92 -1.58 3.89
CA ALA A 75 -4.61 -2.67 3.20
C ALA A 75 -6.11 -2.41 3.03
N ALA A 76 -6.71 -1.61 3.90
CA ALA A 76 -8.11 -1.24 3.80
C ALA A 76 -8.29 0.22 4.16
N GLY A 77 -9.23 0.90 3.49
CA GLY A 77 -9.47 2.32 3.67
C GLY A 77 -8.58 3.22 2.84
N ALA A 78 -7.85 2.67 1.87
CA ALA A 78 -6.87 3.43 1.08
C ALA A 78 -7.49 4.36 0.05
N SER A 79 -8.67 4.04 -0.49
CA SER A 79 -9.23 4.71 -1.68
C SER A 79 -9.46 6.20 -1.51
N TYR A 80 -9.68 6.67 -0.30
CA TYR A 80 -10.02 8.06 -0.01
C TYR A 80 -8.90 8.81 0.71
N LEU A 81 -7.72 8.21 0.83
CA LEU A 81 -6.60 8.85 1.48
C LEU A 81 -5.91 9.84 0.55
N VAL A 82 -5.31 10.85 1.17
CA VAL A 82 -4.42 11.78 0.48
C VAL A 82 -3.04 11.72 1.12
N ASP A 83 -2.03 12.10 0.38
CA ASP A 83 -0.66 12.11 0.88
C ASP A 83 -0.53 13.00 2.12
N GLY A 84 0.11 12.49 3.16
CA GLY A 84 0.32 13.21 4.42
C GLY A 84 -0.87 13.20 5.37
N GLN A 85 -1.96 12.52 5.03
CA GLN A 85 -3.14 12.49 5.89
C GLN A 85 -2.86 11.74 7.19
N GLN A 86 -3.35 12.29 8.30
CA GLN A 86 -3.31 11.61 9.59
C GLN A 86 -4.45 10.59 9.65
N VAL A 87 -4.13 9.39 10.12
CA VAL A 87 -5.09 8.29 10.20
C VAL A 87 -4.98 7.57 11.53
N LYS A 88 -5.99 6.78 11.85
CA LYS A 88 -5.98 5.87 12.99
C LYS A 88 -5.97 4.44 12.49
N ILE A 89 -5.15 3.61 13.13
CA ILE A 89 -5.15 2.17 12.84
C ILE A 89 -6.40 1.57 13.46
N LEU A 90 -7.14 0.82 12.65
CA LEU A 90 -8.24 0.02 13.14
C LEU A 90 -7.65 -1.29 13.66
N THR A 91 -7.80 -1.52 14.95
CA THR A 91 -7.35 -2.76 15.59
C THR A 91 -8.56 -3.64 15.90
N GLU A 92 -8.36 -4.93 15.69
CA GLU A 92 -9.39 -5.93 15.99
C GLU A 92 -9.21 -6.50 17.40
#